data_8e38f48a6b4ea20214f477f396a2d51b
#
_entry.id   8e38f48a6b4ea20214f477f396a2d51b
#
_cell.length_a   1.000
_cell.length_b   1.000
_cell.length_c   1.000
_cell.angle_alpha   90.00
_cell.angle_beta   90.00
_cell.angle_gamma   90.00
#
_symmetry.space_group_name_H-M   'P 1'
#
loop_
_entity.id
_entity.type
_entity.pdbx_description
1 polymer ?
#
loop_
_entity_poly.entity_id
_entity_poly.type
_entity_poly.pdbx_seq_one_letter_code
_entity_poly.pdbx_strand_id
1 'polypeptide(L)'
;MSLIKSFWGCGDNQIIEFAIVRARLNHRERQAVELVLDECMTQEQAAEAMCVSTRRFQDYWYSATNKLMAIPWVMAYAKELNID
;
A
#
# COMPACT_ATOMS: atom_id res chain seq x y z
N MET A 1 -4.30 -3.10 14.15
CA MET A 1 -4.10 -2.21 13.00
C MET A 1 -3.28 -2.92 11.93
N SER A 2 -3.53 -2.64 10.68
CA SER A 2 -2.80 -3.26 9.58
C SER A 2 -1.36 -2.77 9.52
N LEU A 3 -0.40 -3.67 9.30
CA LEU A 3 1.01 -3.30 9.19
C LEU A 3 1.26 -2.38 8.01
N ILE A 4 0.55 -2.58 6.89
CA ILE A 4 0.72 -1.70 5.72
C ILE A 4 0.26 -0.27 6.03
N LYS A 5 -0.81 -0.11 6.79
CA LYS A 5 -1.27 1.22 7.21
C LYS A 5 -0.27 1.88 8.14
N SER A 6 0.31 1.13 9.08
CA SER A 6 1.34 1.66 9.97
C SER A 6 2.56 2.14 9.19
N PHE A 7 3.02 1.34 8.23
CA PHE A 7 4.17 1.70 7.40
C PHE A 7 3.88 2.96 6.57
N TRP A 8 2.74 2.98 5.87
CA TRP A 8 2.39 4.10 5.00
C TRP A 8 2.17 5.39 5.78
N GLY A 9 1.68 5.26 7.02
CA GLY A 9 1.42 6.40 7.89
C GLY A 9 2.66 6.97 8.58
N CYS A 10 3.87 6.48 8.26
CA CYS A 10 5.09 6.98 8.91
C CYS A 10 5.38 8.44 8.59
N GLY A 11 4.77 8.99 7.54
CA GLY A 11 4.94 10.39 7.16
C GLY A 11 6.21 10.69 6.40
N ASP A 12 7.06 9.70 6.15
CA ASP A 12 8.32 9.90 5.43
C ASP A 12 8.15 9.43 3.98
N ASN A 13 7.91 10.41 3.10
CA ASN A 13 7.70 10.13 1.69
C ASN A 13 8.91 9.48 1.01
N GLN A 14 10.12 9.79 1.46
CA GLN A 14 11.33 9.21 0.88
C GLN A 14 11.42 7.71 1.18
N ILE A 15 11.09 7.31 2.41
CA ILE A 15 11.06 5.91 2.79
C ILE A 15 9.98 5.17 1.99
N ILE A 16 8.80 5.76 1.87
CA ILE A 16 7.70 5.17 1.11
C ILE A 16 8.07 5.00 -0.36
N GLU A 17 8.62 6.03 -0.99
CA GLU A 17 9.05 5.97 -2.39
C GLU A 17 10.13 4.92 -2.60
N PHE A 18 11.09 4.85 -1.68
CA PHE A 18 12.15 3.85 -1.75
C PHE A 18 11.56 2.43 -1.69
N ALA A 19 10.59 2.22 -0.81
CA ALA A 19 9.93 0.93 -0.67
C ALA A 19 9.15 0.56 -1.96
N ILE A 20 8.44 1.52 -2.54
CA ILE A 20 7.68 1.31 -3.77
C ILE A 20 8.60 0.89 -4.91
N VAL A 21 9.72 1.58 -5.07
CA VAL A 21 10.71 1.25 -6.10
C VAL A 21 11.33 -0.12 -5.83
N ARG A 22 11.70 -0.38 -4.58
CA ARG A 22 12.31 -1.66 -4.19
C ARG A 22 11.38 -2.84 -4.39
N ALA A 23 10.08 -2.65 -4.11
CA ALA A 23 9.06 -3.67 -4.29
C ALA A 23 8.67 -3.85 -5.77
N ARG A 24 9.07 -2.91 -6.63
CA ARG A 24 8.75 -2.92 -8.06
C ARG A 24 7.24 -2.92 -8.30
N LEU A 25 6.53 -2.05 -7.59
CA LEU A 25 5.11 -1.88 -7.82
C LEU A 25 4.89 -1.30 -9.22
N ASN A 26 3.96 -1.89 -9.97
CA ASN A 26 3.55 -1.30 -11.23
C ASN A 26 2.61 -0.12 -10.97
N HIS A 27 2.27 0.61 -12.02
CA HIS A 27 1.45 1.82 -11.91
C HIS A 27 0.10 1.55 -11.26
N ARG A 28 -0.55 0.46 -11.63
CA ARG A 28 -1.87 0.10 -11.08
C ARG A 28 -1.80 -0.29 -9.61
N GLU A 29 -0.79 -1.06 -9.24
CA GLU A 29 -0.58 -1.45 -7.85
C GLU A 29 -0.33 -0.22 -6.97
N ARG A 30 0.52 0.68 -7.43
CA ARG A 30 0.80 1.91 -6.72
C ARG A 30 -0.46 2.76 -6.56
N GLN A 31 -1.23 2.92 -7.62
CA GLN A 31 -2.47 3.69 -7.61
C GLN A 31 -3.47 3.12 -6.61
N ALA A 32 -3.62 1.79 -6.57
CA ALA A 32 -4.53 1.14 -5.62
C ALA A 32 -4.18 1.47 -4.17
N VAL A 33 -2.89 1.40 -3.83
CA VAL A 33 -2.43 1.70 -2.47
C VAL A 33 -2.63 3.18 -2.13
N GLU A 34 -2.30 4.07 -3.05
CA GLU A 34 -2.46 5.50 -2.83
C GLU A 34 -3.92 5.90 -2.63
N LEU A 35 -4.84 5.34 -3.42
CA LEU A 35 -6.26 5.68 -3.28
C LEU A 35 -6.83 5.29 -1.92
N VAL A 36 -6.42 4.15 -1.39
CA VAL A 36 -6.90 3.69 -0.09
C VAL A 36 -6.20 4.40 1.06
N LEU A 37 -4.87 4.52 1.00
CA LEU A 37 -4.08 5.00 2.15
C LEU A 37 -3.89 6.51 2.17
N ASP A 38 -3.74 7.15 1.02
CA ASP A 38 -3.57 8.61 0.95
C ASP A 38 -4.91 9.32 0.81
N GLU A 39 -5.78 8.82 -0.06
CA GLU A 39 -7.07 9.46 -0.34
C GLU A 39 -8.20 8.95 0.56
N CYS A 40 -7.91 7.98 1.42
CA CYS A 40 -8.86 7.43 2.39
C CYS A 40 -10.14 6.87 1.74
N MET A 41 -10.02 6.33 0.54
CA MET A 41 -11.17 5.75 -0.16
C MET A 41 -11.45 4.33 0.34
N THR A 42 -12.72 3.94 0.27
CA THR A 42 -13.06 2.53 0.42
C THR A 42 -12.59 1.77 -0.82
N GLN A 43 -12.54 0.43 -0.72
CA GLN A 43 -12.14 -0.39 -1.87
C GLN A 43 -13.09 -0.19 -3.06
N GLU A 44 -14.38 -0.05 -2.80
CA GLU A 44 -15.36 0.20 -3.86
C GLU A 44 -15.16 1.55 -4.52
N GLN A 45 -14.90 2.58 -3.74
CA GLN A 45 -14.61 3.92 -4.26
C GLN A 45 -13.33 3.93 -5.09
N ALA A 46 -12.30 3.26 -4.60
CA ALA A 46 -11.03 3.16 -5.31
C ALA A 46 -11.16 2.40 -6.62
N ALA A 47 -11.91 1.30 -6.62
CA ALA A 47 -12.18 0.54 -7.84
C ALA A 47 -12.89 1.40 -8.88
N GLU A 48 -13.88 2.17 -8.44
CA GLU A 48 -14.61 3.08 -9.32
C GLU A 48 -13.68 4.15 -9.89
N ALA A 49 -12.83 4.74 -9.05
CA ALA A 49 -11.85 5.74 -9.49
C ALA A 49 -10.87 5.19 -10.52
N MET A 50 -10.52 3.91 -10.42
CA MET A 50 -9.64 3.23 -11.36
C MET A 50 -10.37 2.65 -12.57
N CYS A 51 -11.70 2.75 -12.61
CA CYS A 51 -12.54 2.19 -13.68
C CYS A 51 -12.38 0.68 -13.81
N VAL A 52 -12.30 -0.01 -12.68
CA VAL A 52 -12.19 -1.48 -12.62
C VAL A 52 -13.23 -2.03 -11.66
N SER A 53 -13.45 -3.35 -11.70
CA SER A 53 -14.32 -4.01 -10.72
C SER A 53 -13.65 -4.02 -9.34
N THR A 54 -14.47 -4.16 -8.29
CA THR A 54 -13.93 -4.28 -6.93
C THR A 54 -12.98 -5.46 -6.82
N ARG A 55 -13.31 -6.57 -7.47
CA ARG A 55 -12.45 -7.76 -7.47
C ARG A 55 -11.09 -7.47 -8.13
N ARG A 56 -11.09 -6.79 -9.27
CA ARG A 56 -9.85 -6.41 -9.94
C ARG A 56 -9.03 -5.47 -9.07
N PHE A 57 -9.69 -4.54 -8.40
CA PHE A 57 -9.02 -3.66 -7.45
C PHE A 57 -8.35 -4.45 -6.33
N GLN A 58 -9.06 -5.45 -5.76
CA GLN A 58 -8.50 -6.27 -4.70
C GLN A 58 -7.25 -7.02 -5.16
N ASP A 59 -7.23 -7.48 -6.41
CA ASP A 59 -6.04 -8.12 -6.97
C ASP A 59 -4.83 -7.17 -6.95
N TYR A 60 -5.04 -5.93 -7.36
CA TYR A 60 -3.97 -4.91 -7.31
C TYR A 60 -3.55 -4.61 -5.89
N TRP A 61 -4.51 -4.46 -5.00
CA TRP A 61 -4.26 -4.17 -3.59
C TRP A 61 -3.44 -5.26 -2.91
N TYR A 62 -3.87 -6.50 -3.05
CA TYR A 62 -3.17 -7.63 -2.43
C TYR A 62 -1.79 -7.84 -3.04
N SER A 63 -1.66 -7.70 -4.33
CA SER A 63 -0.36 -7.81 -4.99
C SER A 63 0.60 -6.74 -4.46
N ALA A 64 0.15 -5.49 -4.38
CA ALA A 64 0.96 -4.38 -3.90
C ALA A 64 1.38 -4.57 -2.45
N THR A 65 0.42 -4.88 -1.57
CA THR A 65 0.71 -5.03 -0.14
C THR A 65 1.61 -6.23 0.12
N ASN A 66 1.42 -7.33 -0.60
CA ASN A 66 2.28 -8.50 -0.47
C ASN A 66 3.72 -8.19 -0.91
N LYS A 67 3.89 -7.47 -2.01
CA LYS A 67 5.22 -7.07 -2.47
C LYS A 67 5.93 -6.18 -1.47
N LEU A 68 5.23 -5.21 -0.89
CA LEU A 68 5.79 -4.32 0.12
C LEU A 68 6.16 -5.07 1.40
N MET A 69 5.26 -5.91 1.89
CA MET A 69 5.49 -6.63 3.15
C MET A 69 6.50 -7.77 3.00
N ALA A 70 6.83 -8.18 1.78
CA ALA A 70 7.87 -9.16 1.53
C ALA A 70 9.28 -8.59 1.71
N ILE A 71 9.42 -7.28 1.76
CA ILE A 71 10.73 -6.64 1.98
C ILE A 71 11.02 -6.67 3.48
N PRO A 72 12.11 -7.35 3.92
CA PRO A 72 12.36 -7.53 5.37
C PRO A 72 12.44 -6.23 6.16
N TRP A 73 13.12 -5.20 5.65
CA TRP A 73 13.23 -3.94 6.40
C TRP A 73 11.92 -3.18 6.46
N VAL A 74 11.06 -3.30 5.44
CA VAL A 74 9.73 -2.69 5.46
C VAL A 74 8.87 -3.33 6.54
N MET A 75 8.87 -4.64 6.60
CA MET A 75 8.13 -5.39 7.61
C MET A 75 8.62 -5.04 9.01
N ALA A 76 9.94 -5.00 9.22
CA ALA A 76 10.52 -4.66 10.51
C ALA A 76 10.14 -3.24 10.93
N TYR A 77 10.24 -2.28 10.02
CA TYR A 77 9.89 -0.89 10.27
C TYR A 77 8.40 -0.75 10.61
N ALA A 78 7.54 -1.45 9.86
CA ALA A 78 6.09 -1.42 10.11
C ALA A 78 5.76 -1.98 11.50
N LYS A 79 6.43 -3.03 11.91
CA LYS A 79 6.23 -3.60 13.25
C LYS A 79 6.66 -2.63 14.34
N GLU A 80 7.76 -1.91 14.14
CA GLU A 80 8.19 -0.89 15.10
C GLU A 80 7.16 0.22 15.22
N LEU A 81 6.61 0.69 14.10
CA LEU A 81 5.60 1.75 14.11
C LEU A 81 4.28 1.29 14.71
N ASN A 82 4.03 0.00 14.74
CA ASN A 82 2.78 -0.58 15.23
C ASN A 82 2.85 -0.98 16.70
N ILE A 83 3.92 -0.66 17.39
CA ILE A 83 4.08 -0.95 18.82
C ILE A 83 3.41 0.15 19.65
N ASP A 84 2.46 -0.23 20.46
CA ASP A 84 1.85 0.64 21.46
C ASP A 84 1.37 -0.16 22.65
#